data_74cb97a30e28ce3b36473bdaa404106c
#
_entry.id   74cb97a30e28ce3b36473bdaa404106c
#
_cell.length_a   1.000
_cell.length_b   1.000
_cell.length_c   1.000
_cell.angle_alpha   90.00
_cell.angle_beta   90.00
_cell.angle_gamma   90.00
#
_symmetry.space_group_name_H-M   'P 1'
#
loop_
_entity.id
_entity.type
_entity.pdbx_description
1 polymer ?
#
loop_
_entity_poly.entity_id
_entity_poly.type
_entity_poly.pdbx_seq_one_letter_code
_entity_poly.pdbx_strand_id
1 'polypeptide(L)'
;RKLGIVFQDFQLLSDRTINDNLEFVLKATGWKDKKLISERINKVLEDVHLEEFNNKMPHELSGGEKQRAAIARALLNNPEIILADEPTGSLDPKKSEKIIQLLKDINNKGTTVVIATHDYEIIKKFNSRIIRCSEKKLKEITINEL
;
A
#
# COMPACT_ATOMS: atom_id res chain seq x y z
N ARG A 1 12.38 -1.40 -10.79
CA ARG A 1 12.52 -1.60 -9.33
C ARG A 1 11.42 -2.52 -8.88
N LYS A 2 11.81 -3.65 -8.28
CA LYS A 2 10.95 -4.81 -8.09
C LYS A 2 10.19 -4.84 -6.76
N LEU A 3 10.47 -3.86 -5.86
CA LEU A 3 9.93 -3.82 -4.51
C LEU A 3 9.20 -2.52 -4.24
N GLY A 4 7.96 -2.61 -3.78
CA GLY A 4 7.17 -1.54 -3.18
C GLY A 4 7.10 -1.71 -1.66
N ILE A 5 7.11 -0.61 -0.92
CA ILE A 5 7.00 -0.64 0.55
C ILE A 5 5.85 0.27 0.98
N VAL A 6 5.02 -0.23 1.88
CA VAL A 6 3.92 0.48 2.52
C VAL A 6 4.17 0.48 4.02
N PHE A 7 4.23 1.66 4.63
CA PHE A 7 4.48 1.85 6.05
C PHE A 7 3.20 2.20 6.82
N GLN A 8 3.19 1.93 8.11
CA GLN A 8 2.07 2.24 9.01
C GLN A 8 1.79 3.74 9.10
N ASP A 9 2.83 4.58 9.10
CA ASP A 9 2.77 6.05 9.24
C ASP A 9 2.65 6.81 7.91
N PHE A 10 2.27 6.10 6.84
CA PHE A 10 2.06 6.58 5.47
C PHE A 10 3.32 7.15 4.79
N GLN A 11 4.18 7.88 5.51
CA GLN A 11 5.40 8.57 5.03
C GLN A 11 5.17 9.40 3.77
N LEU A 12 4.06 10.14 3.71
CA LEU A 12 3.79 11.13 2.67
C LEU A 12 4.49 12.44 3.01
N LEU A 13 5.03 13.10 1.99
CA LEU A 13 5.61 14.43 2.12
C LEU A 13 4.49 15.44 2.36
N SER A 14 4.51 16.11 3.51
CA SER A 14 3.41 16.98 3.98
C SER A 14 3.34 18.33 3.29
N ASP A 15 4.42 18.74 2.62
CA ASP A 15 4.62 20.04 1.97
C ASP A 15 4.16 20.08 0.51
N ARG A 16 3.56 18.99 0.01
CA ARG A 16 3.17 18.87 -1.40
C ARG A 16 1.91 18.00 -1.59
N THR A 17 1.26 18.17 -2.73
CA THR A 17 0.05 17.43 -3.10
C THR A 17 0.30 15.92 -3.23
N ILE A 18 -0.76 15.14 -3.34
CA ILE A 18 -0.66 13.71 -3.64
C ILE A 18 0.01 13.49 -4.99
N ASN A 19 -0.37 14.25 -6.02
CA ASN A 19 0.30 14.20 -7.33
C ASN A 19 1.81 14.41 -7.19
N ASP A 20 2.22 15.47 -6.49
CA ASP A 20 3.64 15.82 -6.36
C ASP A 20 4.42 14.79 -5.53
N ASN A 21 3.76 14.14 -4.55
CA ASN A 21 4.32 13.01 -3.82
C ASN A 21 4.65 11.84 -4.77
N LEU A 22 3.73 11.51 -5.67
CA LEU A 22 3.90 10.41 -6.63
C LEU A 22 4.91 10.78 -7.73
N GLU A 23 4.81 12.00 -8.27
CA GLU A 23 5.74 12.51 -9.29
C GLU A 23 7.18 12.53 -8.78
N PHE A 24 7.39 12.95 -7.52
CA PHE A 24 8.70 12.95 -6.88
C PHE A 24 9.36 11.57 -6.94
N VAL A 25 8.61 10.51 -6.61
CA VAL A 25 9.13 9.13 -6.64
C VAL A 25 9.46 8.70 -8.06
N LEU A 26 8.61 8.98 -9.04
CA LEU A 26 8.88 8.62 -10.44
C LEU A 26 10.15 9.32 -10.95
N LYS A 27 10.29 10.63 -10.70
CA LYS A 27 11.49 11.39 -11.08
C LYS A 27 12.75 10.85 -10.38
N ALA A 28 12.68 10.58 -9.09
CA ALA A 28 13.78 10.00 -8.31
C ALA A 28 14.15 8.59 -8.80
N THR A 29 13.24 7.88 -9.44
CA THR A 29 13.47 6.56 -10.02
C THR A 29 13.83 6.57 -11.50
N GLY A 30 14.07 7.75 -12.08
CA GLY A 30 14.65 7.93 -13.41
C GLY A 30 13.64 8.18 -14.53
N TRP A 31 12.35 8.38 -14.21
CA TRP A 31 11.36 8.78 -15.21
C TRP A 31 11.59 10.23 -15.63
N LYS A 32 11.58 10.51 -16.94
CA LYS A 32 11.86 11.84 -17.51
C LYS A 32 10.71 12.39 -18.34
N ASP A 33 9.95 11.51 -18.97
CA ASP A 33 8.84 11.91 -19.84
C ASP A 33 7.63 12.33 -19.00
N LYS A 34 7.26 13.61 -19.11
CA LYS A 34 6.15 14.19 -18.34
C LYS A 34 4.80 13.55 -18.65
N LYS A 35 4.57 13.14 -19.90
CA LYS A 35 3.33 12.50 -20.31
C LYS A 35 3.21 11.11 -19.68
N LEU A 36 4.26 10.30 -19.77
CA LEU A 36 4.30 8.97 -19.16
C LEU A 36 4.19 9.04 -17.64
N ILE A 37 4.80 10.05 -17.00
CA ILE A 37 4.65 10.29 -15.56
C ILE A 37 3.19 10.56 -15.21
N SER A 38 2.53 11.49 -15.92
CA SER A 38 1.13 11.82 -15.66
C SER A 38 0.20 10.63 -15.89
N GLU A 39 0.37 9.89 -16.97
CA GLU A 39 -0.41 8.68 -17.27
C GLU A 39 -0.23 7.63 -16.16
N ARG A 40 1.00 7.44 -15.66
CA ARG A 40 1.29 6.49 -14.59
C ARG A 40 0.67 6.90 -13.26
N ILE A 41 0.73 8.18 -12.90
CA ILE A 41 0.10 8.71 -11.69
C ILE A 41 -1.41 8.49 -11.75
N ASN A 42 -2.06 8.88 -12.84
CA ASN A 42 -3.49 8.69 -13.01
C ASN A 42 -3.88 7.21 -12.88
N LYS A 43 -3.10 6.31 -13.49
CA LYS A 43 -3.36 4.87 -13.41
C LYS A 43 -3.26 4.32 -11.99
N VAL A 44 -2.24 4.69 -11.21
CA VAL A 44 -2.13 4.19 -9.84
C VAL A 44 -3.17 4.82 -8.91
N LEU A 45 -3.57 6.06 -9.12
CA LEU A 45 -4.66 6.69 -8.37
C LEU A 45 -6.00 6.01 -8.65
N GLU A 46 -6.29 5.65 -9.91
CA GLU A 46 -7.43 4.83 -10.29
C GLU A 46 -7.40 3.46 -9.59
N ASP A 47 -6.25 2.77 -9.63
CA ASP A 47 -6.08 1.44 -9.01
C ASP A 47 -6.34 1.44 -7.50
N VAL A 48 -6.21 2.60 -6.83
CA VAL A 48 -6.46 2.75 -5.38
C VAL A 48 -7.70 3.59 -5.05
N HIS A 49 -8.50 3.98 -6.05
CA HIS A 49 -9.73 4.80 -5.91
C HIS A 49 -9.47 6.16 -5.24
N LEU A 50 -8.49 6.90 -5.76
CA LEU A 50 -8.11 8.25 -5.31
C LEU A 50 -8.01 9.27 -6.45
N GLU A 51 -8.71 9.08 -7.55
CA GLU A 51 -8.64 9.93 -8.75
C GLU A 51 -8.95 11.41 -8.42
N GLU A 52 -9.92 11.65 -7.54
CA GLU A 52 -10.36 13.00 -7.17
C GLU A 52 -9.43 13.69 -6.16
N PHE A 53 -8.47 12.96 -5.58
CA PHE A 53 -7.57 13.45 -4.52
C PHE A 53 -6.20 13.91 -5.04
N ASN A 54 -6.01 13.91 -6.35
CA ASN A 54 -4.75 14.22 -7.01
C ASN A 54 -4.12 15.55 -6.50
N ASN A 55 -4.93 16.61 -6.43
CA ASN A 55 -4.50 17.95 -6.04
C ASN A 55 -4.61 18.23 -4.53
N LYS A 56 -4.98 17.24 -3.72
CA LYS A 56 -5.12 17.39 -2.27
C LYS A 56 -3.77 17.27 -1.56
N MET A 57 -3.66 18.01 -0.47
CA MET A 57 -2.52 17.88 0.46
C MET A 57 -2.76 16.69 1.40
N PRO A 58 -1.71 16.02 1.92
CA PRO A 58 -1.88 14.90 2.85
C PRO A 58 -2.74 15.21 4.08
N HIS A 59 -2.69 16.43 4.61
CA HIS A 59 -3.49 16.81 5.77
C HIS A 59 -5.01 16.93 5.49
N GLU A 60 -5.41 17.03 4.22
CA GLU A 60 -6.80 17.05 3.79
C GLU A 60 -7.40 15.64 3.66
N LEU A 61 -6.57 14.58 3.74
CA LEU A 61 -6.99 13.19 3.58
C LEU A 61 -7.30 12.53 4.94
N SER A 62 -8.31 11.67 4.96
CA SER A 62 -8.53 10.72 6.05
C SER A 62 -7.40 9.68 6.13
N GLY A 63 -7.28 8.97 7.26
CA GLY A 63 -6.26 7.93 7.42
C GLY A 63 -6.32 6.86 6.34
N GLY A 64 -7.53 6.41 5.96
CA GLY A 64 -7.70 5.42 4.89
C GLY A 64 -7.29 5.94 3.51
N GLU A 65 -7.52 7.22 3.21
CA GLU A 65 -7.08 7.86 1.98
C GLU A 65 -5.56 8.04 1.94
N LYS A 66 -4.95 8.43 3.08
CA LYS A 66 -3.48 8.47 3.22
C LYS A 66 -2.86 7.11 2.96
N GLN A 67 -3.46 6.04 3.49
CA GLN A 67 -2.97 4.69 3.27
C GLN A 67 -3.10 4.26 1.81
N ARG A 68 -4.22 4.58 1.15
CA ARG A 68 -4.35 4.32 -0.29
C ARG A 68 -3.31 5.11 -1.10
N ALA A 69 -3.01 6.36 -0.74
CA ALA A 69 -1.95 7.13 -1.39
C ALA A 69 -0.55 6.50 -1.18
N ALA A 70 -0.27 5.96 0.02
CA ALA A 70 0.96 5.21 0.28
C ALA A 70 1.04 3.92 -0.56
N ILE A 71 -0.09 3.22 -0.76
CA ILE A 71 -0.17 2.05 -1.64
C ILE A 71 0.03 2.46 -3.11
N ALA A 72 -0.60 3.55 -3.58
CA ALA A 72 -0.38 4.09 -4.93
C ALA A 72 1.10 4.37 -5.18
N ARG A 73 1.78 4.99 -4.22
CA ARG A 73 3.23 5.23 -4.28
C ARG A 73 4.04 3.94 -4.41
N ALA A 74 3.68 2.90 -3.67
CA ALA A 74 4.34 1.60 -3.77
C ALA A 74 4.16 0.95 -5.14
N LEU A 75 3.04 1.19 -5.82
CA LEU A 75 2.70 0.63 -7.13
C LEU A 75 3.40 1.34 -8.32
N LEU A 76 3.94 2.55 -8.15
CA LEU A 76 4.41 3.41 -9.24
C LEU A 76 5.35 2.73 -10.24
N ASN A 77 6.28 1.92 -9.76
CA ASN A 77 7.28 1.26 -10.61
C ASN A 77 6.91 -0.20 -10.96
N ASN A 78 5.64 -0.57 -10.96
CA ASN A 78 5.15 -1.92 -11.24
C ASN A 78 5.94 -2.99 -10.45
N PRO A 79 5.91 -2.96 -9.12
CA PRO A 79 6.70 -3.88 -8.30
C PRO A 79 6.23 -5.33 -8.49
N GLU A 80 7.16 -6.27 -8.41
CA GLU A 80 6.87 -7.70 -8.33
C GLU A 80 6.39 -8.08 -6.92
N ILE A 81 6.85 -7.33 -5.90
CA ILE A 81 6.55 -7.58 -4.48
C ILE A 81 6.20 -6.27 -3.79
N ILE A 82 5.16 -6.29 -2.96
CA ILE A 82 4.84 -5.25 -1.98
C ILE A 82 5.06 -5.80 -0.58
N LEU A 83 5.83 -5.07 0.22
CA LEU A 83 5.93 -5.30 1.66
C LEU A 83 5.11 -4.24 2.38
N ALA A 84 4.11 -4.65 3.14
CA ALA A 84 3.25 -3.76 3.93
C ALA A 84 3.46 -4.04 5.42
N ASP A 85 3.97 -3.04 6.13
CA ASP A 85 4.22 -3.10 7.57
C ASP A 85 3.06 -2.40 8.30
N GLU A 86 2.29 -3.18 9.06
CA GLU A 86 1.09 -2.74 9.78
C GLU A 86 0.18 -1.81 8.97
N PRO A 87 -0.24 -2.20 7.74
CA PRO A 87 -0.91 -1.28 6.82
C PRO A 87 -2.29 -0.78 7.30
N THR A 88 -2.77 -1.33 8.41
CA THR A 88 -4.07 -1.01 9.00
C THR A 88 -3.97 -0.50 10.44
N GLY A 89 -2.78 -0.45 11.01
CA GLY A 89 -2.55 -0.18 12.43
C GLY A 89 -3.06 1.19 12.94
N SER A 90 -3.31 2.13 12.05
CA SER A 90 -3.84 3.48 12.39
C SER A 90 -5.28 3.69 11.93
N LEU A 91 -6.00 2.63 11.55
CA LEU A 91 -7.32 2.70 10.93
C LEU A 91 -8.40 2.03 11.79
N ASP A 92 -9.63 2.52 11.66
CA ASP A 92 -10.79 1.81 12.21
C ASP A 92 -11.06 0.49 11.43
N PRO A 93 -11.78 -0.48 12.03
CA PRO A 93 -11.97 -1.80 11.44
C PRO A 93 -12.56 -1.79 10.02
N LYS A 94 -13.52 -0.90 9.74
CA LYS A 94 -14.14 -0.82 8.41
C LYS A 94 -13.16 -0.32 7.34
N LYS A 95 -12.30 0.65 7.70
CA LYS A 95 -11.26 1.14 6.79
C LYS A 95 -10.16 0.11 6.61
N SER A 96 -9.80 -0.61 7.68
CA SER A 96 -8.83 -1.70 7.66
C SER A 96 -9.22 -2.77 6.64
N GLU A 97 -10.48 -3.22 6.67
CA GLU A 97 -10.99 -4.19 5.70
C GLU A 97 -10.84 -3.73 4.25
N LYS A 98 -11.15 -2.46 3.98
CA LYS A 98 -11.01 -1.89 2.63
C LYS A 98 -9.55 -1.86 2.15
N ILE A 99 -8.61 -1.56 3.05
CA ILE A 99 -7.18 -1.58 2.72
C ILE A 99 -6.69 -3.00 2.43
N ILE A 100 -7.08 -3.98 3.25
CA ILE A 100 -6.69 -5.37 3.01
C ILE A 100 -7.33 -5.92 1.73
N GLN A 101 -8.60 -5.57 1.46
CA GLN A 101 -9.24 -5.96 0.21
C GLN A 101 -8.50 -5.36 -1.01
N LEU A 102 -8.10 -4.08 -0.95
CA LEU A 102 -7.31 -3.44 -1.99
C LEU A 102 -5.97 -4.18 -2.22
N LEU A 103 -5.24 -4.53 -1.15
CA LEU A 103 -4.00 -5.29 -1.24
C LEU A 103 -4.23 -6.69 -1.83
N LYS A 104 -5.35 -7.34 -1.52
CA LYS A 104 -5.74 -8.60 -2.14
C LYS A 104 -6.05 -8.45 -3.62
N ASP A 105 -6.72 -7.39 -4.03
CA ASP A 105 -7.02 -7.11 -5.44
C ASP A 105 -5.73 -6.85 -6.24
N ILE A 106 -4.75 -6.17 -5.64
CA ILE A 106 -3.41 -6.00 -6.20
C ILE A 106 -2.70 -7.35 -6.35
N ASN A 107 -2.81 -8.21 -5.34
CA ASN A 107 -2.24 -9.57 -5.40
C ASN A 107 -2.89 -10.41 -6.52
N ASN A 108 -4.21 -10.34 -6.67
CA ASN A 108 -4.94 -11.04 -7.73
C ASN A 108 -4.53 -10.58 -9.15
N LYS A 109 -4.00 -9.35 -9.29
CA LYS A 109 -3.42 -8.83 -10.54
C LYS A 109 -1.98 -9.30 -10.80
N GLY A 110 -1.40 -10.12 -9.91
CA GLY A 110 -0.09 -10.76 -10.10
C GLY A 110 1.06 -10.20 -9.26
N THR A 111 0.86 -9.15 -8.47
CA THR A 111 1.88 -8.65 -7.54
C THR A 111 1.90 -9.49 -6.27
N THR A 112 3.05 -9.98 -5.85
CA THR A 112 3.18 -10.64 -4.54
C THR A 112 3.01 -9.62 -3.42
N VAL A 113 2.13 -9.89 -2.46
CA VAL A 113 1.91 -9.01 -1.30
C VAL A 113 2.27 -9.74 -0.02
N VAL A 114 3.16 -9.16 0.76
CA VAL A 114 3.55 -9.64 2.10
C VAL A 114 3.11 -8.59 3.11
N ILE A 115 2.30 -8.99 4.07
CA ILE A 115 1.78 -8.11 5.13
C ILE A 115 2.38 -8.57 6.46
N ALA A 116 3.09 -7.69 7.15
CA ALA A 116 3.45 -7.86 8.54
C ALA A 116 2.35 -7.22 9.40
N THR A 117 1.73 -7.98 10.29
CA THR A 117 0.69 -7.48 11.19
C THR A 117 0.56 -8.32 12.44
N HIS A 118 0.10 -7.72 13.52
CA HIS A 118 -0.33 -8.38 14.75
C HIS A 118 -1.86 -8.39 14.93
N ASP A 119 -2.62 -7.95 13.92
CA ASP A 119 -4.08 -7.95 13.93
C ASP A 119 -4.62 -9.32 13.54
N TYR A 120 -4.89 -10.16 14.54
CA TYR A 120 -5.41 -11.52 14.37
C TYR A 120 -6.79 -11.55 13.72
N GLU A 121 -7.63 -10.53 13.92
CA GLU A 121 -8.97 -10.49 13.31
C GLU A 121 -8.88 -10.31 11.79
N ILE A 122 -7.95 -9.49 11.34
CA ILE A 122 -7.66 -9.36 9.91
C ILE A 122 -7.10 -10.66 9.34
N ILE A 123 -6.14 -11.30 10.04
CA ILE A 123 -5.55 -12.56 9.58
C ILE A 123 -6.62 -13.64 9.42
N LYS A 124 -7.53 -13.78 10.38
CA LYS A 124 -8.64 -14.76 10.34
C LYS A 124 -9.63 -14.49 9.22
N LYS A 125 -9.88 -13.22 8.91
CA LYS A 125 -10.89 -12.82 7.93
C LYS A 125 -10.45 -13.00 6.49
N PHE A 126 -9.14 -12.87 6.23
CA PHE A 126 -8.58 -12.97 4.89
C PHE A 126 -7.79 -14.27 4.75
N ASN A 127 -8.38 -15.25 4.03
CA ASN A 127 -7.71 -16.52 3.77
C ASN A 127 -6.42 -16.30 2.97
N SER A 128 -5.29 -16.51 3.63
CA SER A 128 -3.95 -16.31 3.07
C SER A 128 -2.95 -17.27 3.72
N ARG A 129 -1.78 -17.40 3.12
CA ARG A 129 -0.65 -18.10 3.73
C ARG A 129 -0.16 -17.31 4.93
N ILE A 130 -0.02 -17.97 6.08
CA ILE A 130 0.37 -17.34 7.35
C ILE A 130 1.75 -17.83 7.76
N ILE A 131 2.65 -16.89 8.04
CA ILE A 131 3.99 -17.17 8.55
C ILE A 131 4.14 -16.50 9.91
N ARG A 132 4.26 -17.30 10.98
CA ARG A 132 4.53 -16.80 12.32
C ARG A 132 6.02 -16.54 12.48
N CYS A 133 6.35 -15.34 12.95
CA CYS A 133 7.70 -14.99 13.37
C CYS A 133 7.76 -15.04 14.91
N SER A 134 8.46 -16.02 15.47
CA SER A 134 8.65 -16.18 16.92
C SER A 134 10.03 -16.80 17.21
N GLU A 135 10.64 -16.44 18.35
CA GLU A 135 11.93 -16.98 18.79
C GLU A 135 13.03 -16.99 17.72
N LYS A 136 13.10 -15.93 16.91
CA LYS A 136 14.01 -15.78 15.77
C LYS A 136 13.87 -16.85 14.68
N LYS A 137 12.70 -17.48 14.59
CA LYS A 137 12.35 -18.48 13.56
C LYS A 137 11.09 -18.08 12.82
N LEU A 138 11.01 -18.49 11.58
CA LEU A 138 9.81 -18.39 10.74
C LEU A 138 9.18 -19.77 10.63
N LYS A 139 7.87 -19.86 10.92
CA LYS A 139 7.10 -21.11 10.80
C LYS A 139 5.82 -20.82 10.02
N GLU A 140 5.57 -21.59 8.99
CA GLU A 140 4.24 -21.58 8.35
C GLU A 140 3.24 -22.27 9.30
N ILE A 141 2.10 -21.61 9.48
CA ILE A 141 1.04 -22.06 10.39
C ILE A 141 -0.32 -22.00 9.70
N THR A 142 -1.28 -22.71 10.24
CA THR A 142 -2.68 -22.63 9.85
C THR A 142 -3.44 -21.62 10.72
N ILE A 143 -4.64 -21.22 10.29
CA ILE A 143 -5.51 -20.30 11.04
C ILE A 143 -5.88 -20.83 12.43
N ASN A 144 -5.92 -22.16 12.60
CA ASN A 144 -6.23 -22.81 13.89
C ASN A 144 -5.05 -22.78 14.87
N GLU A 145 -3.85 -22.39 14.43
CA GLU A 145 -2.64 -22.27 15.25
C GLU A 145 -2.35 -20.82 15.64
N LEU A 146 -3.23 -19.86 15.27
CA LEU A 146 -3.18 -18.47 15.70
C LEU A 146 -3.64 -18.37 17.16
#